data_853fb7a701f7495018aac4508b73d70f
#
_entry.id   853fb7a701f7495018aac4508b73d70f
#
_cell.length_a   1.000
_cell.length_b   1.000
_cell.length_c   1.000
_cell.angle_alpha   90.00
_cell.angle_beta   90.00
_cell.angle_gamma   90.00
#
_symmetry.space_group_name_H-M   'P 1'
#
loop_
_entity.id
_entity.type
_entity.pdbx_description
1 polymer ?
#
loop_
_entity_poly.entity_id
_entity_poly.type
_entity_poly.pdbx_seq_one_letter_code
_entity_poly.pdbx_strand_id
1 'polypeptide(L)'
;MKKIAFFLFIASLAMVFAFDSTALAAEKVKWRMGSTWTPAINLYRGDKTMIKHVKEMTNGNFDIKWFPSGSLMGAFEYFDACSKGVVEAVGDWPSYWVSKDPAFDFLGSMPYGFTNMDYMTWYYQFGGEALYNEAYGKFGMRYLNMGATTSESGFRTTEKTGPIRTLADYKGKKVRTPARATIWILEQLGGTPVKMPGGEIYLAVERGTLDGAEFSAPGIDWEMGFAEITKYWSVPCWFQPASQVGVMINEKAWKKLSPQYQAILRTAARAAAMDALTFYEADSGRAIEKFIEKGTEVVKLDDASLQKLDELSGEYIIMAAKERGGLFAKILKSQMLYLNEYKDWRDMTGKFGFGFHPSYVDKVLAELDKMGVQ
;
A
#
# COMPACT_ATOMS: atom_id res chain seq x y z
N MET A 1 42.68 28.96 -56.31
CA MET A 1 41.51 28.06 -56.28
C MET A 1 41.52 27.11 -55.10
N LYS A 2 42.63 26.45 -54.67
CA LYS A 2 42.69 25.52 -53.51
C LYS A 2 42.43 26.16 -52.16
N LYS A 3 42.82 27.47 -51.94
CA LYS A 3 42.59 28.18 -50.66
C LYS A 3 41.12 28.61 -50.45
N ILE A 4 40.39 28.90 -51.49
CA ILE A 4 38.98 29.26 -51.43
C ILE A 4 38.09 28.02 -51.15
N ALA A 5 38.44 26.86 -51.73
CA ALA A 5 37.72 25.61 -51.46
C ALA A 5 37.90 25.14 -50.00
N PHE A 6 39.05 25.41 -49.38
CA PHE A 6 39.33 25.03 -47.98
C PHE A 6 38.52 25.93 -47.01
N PHE A 7 38.40 27.26 -47.30
CA PHE A 7 37.57 28.16 -46.48
C PHE A 7 36.07 27.85 -46.59
N LEU A 8 35.60 27.47 -47.78
CA LEU A 8 34.20 27.04 -47.93
C LEU A 8 33.89 25.73 -47.24
N PHE A 9 34.85 24.81 -47.18
CA PHE A 9 34.67 23.54 -46.43
C PHE A 9 34.65 23.73 -44.91
N ILE A 10 35.44 24.64 -44.33
CA ILE A 10 35.42 24.99 -42.92
C ILE A 10 34.14 25.78 -42.56
N ALA A 11 33.64 26.66 -43.43
CA ALA A 11 32.39 27.38 -43.25
C ALA A 11 31.19 26.42 -43.27
N SER A 12 31.18 25.42 -44.13
CA SER A 12 30.10 24.40 -44.17
C SER A 12 30.15 23.47 -42.96
N LEU A 13 31.33 23.14 -42.42
CA LEU A 13 31.48 22.33 -41.21
C LEU A 13 31.08 23.12 -39.96
N ALA A 14 31.28 24.42 -39.89
CA ALA A 14 30.83 25.29 -38.82
C ALA A 14 29.28 25.47 -38.83
N MET A 15 28.66 25.42 -40.00
CA MET A 15 27.20 25.52 -40.14
C MET A 15 26.45 24.22 -39.75
N VAL A 16 27.14 23.05 -39.78
CA VAL A 16 26.57 21.76 -39.33
C VAL A 16 26.58 21.63 -37.81
N PHE A 17 27.45 22.40 -37.09
CA PHE A 17 27.47 22.42 -35.63
C PHE A 17 26.63 23.55 -35.00
N ALA A 18 26.02 24.44 -35.81
CA ALA A 18 25.03 25.40 -35.39
C ALA A 18 23.60 24.83 -35.44
N PHE A 19 23.42 23.51 -35.20
CA PHE A 19 22.12 23.02 -34.74
C PHE A 19 21.90 23.62 -33.36
N ASP A 20 21.09 24.63 -33.34
CA ASP A 20 20.49 25.20 -32.14
C ASP A 20 20.13 24.09 -31.18
N SER A 21 21.03 23.84 -30.23
CA SER A 21 20.60 23.32 -28.94
C SER A 21 19.80 24.45 -28.29
N THR A 22 18.62 24.75 -28.83
CA THR A 22 17.58 25.34 -28.00
C THR A 22 17.33 24.28 -26.93
N ALA A 23 18.14 24.30 -25.90
CA ALA A 23 17.81 23.67 -24.64
C ALA A 23 16.45 24.27 -24.28
N LEU A 24 15.37 23.60 -24.66
CA LEU A 24 14.03 23.93 -24.16
C LEU A 24 14.22 24.08 -22.67
N ALA A 25 14.03 25.31 -22.16
CA ALA A 25 14.14 25.57 -20.74
C ALA A 25 13.31 24.49 -20.05
N ALA A 26 13.96 23.68 -19.21
CA ALA A 26 13.31 22.54 -18.59
C ALA A 26 12.05 23.04 -17.86
N GLU A 27 10.93 22.43 -18.15
CA GLU A 27 9.65 22.77 -17.56
C GLU A 27 9.77 22.78 -16.04
N LYS A 28 9.51 23.89 -15.37
CA LYS A 28 9.50 23.99 -13.91
C LYS A 28 8.11 23.70 -13.39
N VAL A 29 7.98 22.60 -12.64
CA VAL A 29 6.72 22.15 -12.05
C VAL A 29 6.83 22.17 -10.52
N LYS A 30 5.79 22.65 -9.86
CA LYS A 30 5.68 22.62 -8.40
C LYS A 30 4.35 22.01 -8.02
N TRP A 31 4.37 20.93 -7.25
CA TRP A 31 3.20 20.27 -6.72
C TRP A 31 3.18 20.28 -5.19
N ARG A 32 1.97 20.23 -4.65
CA ARG A 32 1.70 19.90 -3.25
C ARG A 32 1.17 18.48 -3.24
N MET A 33 1.83 17.61 -2.50
CA MET A 33 1.38 16.23 -2.31
C MET A 33 0.96 16.05 -0.86
N GLY A 34 -0.34 15.83 -0.65
CA GLY A 34 -0.86 15.38 0.64
C GLY A 34 -0.51 13.92 0.90
N SER A 35 -0.68 13.48 2.13
CA SER A 35 -0.57 12.08 2.51
C SER A 35 -1.61 11.75 3.58
N THR A 36 -2.23 10.59 3.47
CA THR A 36 -3.14 10.08 4.51
C THR A 36 -2.37 9.55 5.73
N TRP A 37 -1.04 9.51 5.66
CA TRP A 37 -0.14 9.03 6.70
C TRP A 37 0.41 10.16 7.56
N THR A 38 0.64 9.85 8.85
CA THR A 38 1.36 10.74 9.77
C THR A 38 2.86 10.63 9.55
N PRO A 39 3.68 11.62 9.97
CA PRO A 39 5.12 11.54 9.84
C PRO A 39 5.79 10.57 10.82
N ALA A 40 5.03 9.98 11.74
CA ALA A 40 5.53 9.08 12.77
C ALA A 40 5.74 7.63 12.29
N ILE A 41 5.18 7.25 11.14
CA ILE A 41 5.19 5.87 10.63
C ILE A 41 5.70 5.81 9.20
N ASN A 42 6.47 4.79 8.87
CA ASN A 42 7.08 4.64 7.55
C ASN A 42 6.10 4.25 6.42
N LEU A 43 4.80 4.22 6.67
CA LEU A 43 3.80 3.95 5.62
C LEU A 43 3.82 5.01 4.50
N TYR A 44 4.36 6.21 4.78
CA TYR A 44 4.64 7.24 3.79
C TYR A 44 5.87 6.97 2.90
N ARG A 45 6.56 5.83 3.10
CA ARG A 45 7.84 5.55 2.41
C ARG A 45 7.71 5.65 0.89
N GLY A 46 6.64 5.09 0.32
CA GLY A 46 6.35 5.22 -1.10
C GLY A 46 6.29 6.68 -1.56
N ASP A 47 5.61 7.55 -0.80
CA ASP A 47 5.52 8.98 -1.09
C ASP A 47 6.90 9.61 -1.21
N LYS A 48 7.74 9.41 -0.20
CA LYS A 48 9.09 10.02 -0.13
C LYS A 48 10.03 9.50 -1.19
N THR A 49 9.99 8.19 -1.45
CA THR A 49 10.81 7.56 -2.48
C THR A 49 10.41 8.05 -3.87
N MET A 50 9.11 8.12 -4.17
CA MET A 50 8.63 8.68 -5.44
C MET A 50 9.07 10.14 -5.61
N ILE A 51 8.88 10.98 -4.60
CA ILE A 51 9.28 12.40 -4.62
C ILE A 51 10.78 12.55 -4.87
N LYS A 52 11.60 11.75 -4.18
CA LYS A 52 13.06 11.74 -4.35
C LYS A 52 13.44 11.43 -5.80
N HIS A 53 12.91 10.35 -6.37
CA HIS A 53 13.21 9.95 -7.74
C HIS A 53 12.72 10.97 -8.78
N VAL A 54 11.54 11.55 -8.60
CA VAL A 54 11.05 12.63 -9.48
C VAL A 54 12.03 13.81 -9.46
N LYS A 55 12.46 14.24 -8.28
CA LYS A 55 13.42 15.35 -8.15
C LYS A 55 14.76 15.05 -8.80
N GLU A 56 15.30 13.83 -8.59
CA GLU A 56 16.57 13.40 -9.17
C GLU A 56 16.49 13.31 -10.70
N MET A 57 15.48 12.63 -11.26
CA MET A 57 15.30 12.45 -12.70
C MET A 57 14.99 13.75 -13.47
N THR A 58 14.55 14.80 -12.77
CA THR A 58 14.25 16.10 -13.36
C THR A 58 15.28 17.18 -13.01
N ASN A 59 16.41 16.81 -12.39
CA ASN A 59 17.40 17.78 -11.86
C ASN A 59 16.74 18.90 -11.01
N GLY A 60 15.72 18.56 -10.23
CA GLY A 60 14.99 19.48 -9.36
C GLY A 60 13.98 20.38 -10.07
N ASN A 61 13.77 20.22 -11.39
CA ASN A 61 12.78 21.02 -12.12
C ASN A 61 11.34 20.63 -11.83
N PHE A 62 11.10 19.41 -11.33
CA PHE A 62 9.82 19.01 -10.80
C PHE A 62 9.95 18.86 -9.27
N ASP A 63 9.49 19.85 -8.55
CA ASP A 63 9.53 19.93 -7.09
C ASP A 63 8.15 19.57 -6.50
N ILE A 64 8.14 18.53 -5.66
CA ILE A 64 6.91 18.05 -4.99
C ILE A 64 7.08 18.27 -3.48
N LYS A 65 6.32 19.21 -2.92
CA LYS A 65 6.29 19.45 -1.47
C LYS A 65 5.29 18.50 -0.79
N TRP A 66 5.79 17.71 0.16
CA TRP A 66 5.00 16.74 0.89
C TRP A 66 4.36 17.33 2.14
N PHE A 67 3.09 16.94 2.38
CA PHE A 67 2.27 17.39 3.51
C PHE A 67 1.61 16.17 4.18
N PRO A 68 2.05 15.76 5.38
CA PRO A 68 1.45 14.64 6.10
C PRO A 68 0.03 14.92 6.55
N SER A 69 -0.67 13.87 6.95
CA SER A 69 -1.98 13.98 7.60
C SER A 69 -1.92 14.92 8.80
N GLY A 70 -2.91 15.81 8.91
CA GLY A 70 -3.00 16.81 9.96
C GLY A 70 -2.24 18.10 9.70
N SER A 71 -1.38 18.19 8.66
CA SER A 71 -0.60 19.41 8.38
C SER A 71 -1.37 20.47 7.57
N LEU A 72 -2.17 20.05 6.61
CA LEU A 72 -3.09 20.92 5.86
C LEU A 72 -4.55 20.61 6.21
N MET A 73 -4.86 19.33 6.37
CA MET A 73 -6.20 18.81 6.64
C MET A 73 -6.11 17.39 7.21
N GLY A 74 -7.23 16.85 7.71
CA GLY A 74 -7.32 15.47 8.17
C GLY A 74 -7.17 14.44 7.04
N ALA A 75 -6.79 13.21 7.40
CA ALA A 75 -6.52 12.13 6.43
C ALA A 75 -7.64 11.93 5.42
N PHE A 76 -8.89 11.89 5.90
CA PHE A 76 -10.05 11.60 5.05
C PHE A 76 -10.57 12.79 4.23
N GLU A 77 -10.04 14.01 4.45
CA GLU A 77 -10.38 15.19 3.68
C GLU A 77 -9.55 15.30 2.39
N TYR A 78 -8.41 14.61 2.33
CA TYR A 78 -7.49 14.66 1.19
C TYR A 78 -8.09 14.14 -0.13
N PHE A 79 -9.05 13.22 -0.10
CA PHE A 79 -9.71 12.74 -1.32
C PHE A 79 -10.41 13.89 -2.06
N ASP A 80 -11.26 14.62 -1.35
CA ASP A 80 -12.00 15.74 -1.94
C ASP A 80 -11.06 16.89 -2.33
N ALA A 81 -10.01 17.11 -1.55
CA ALA A 81 -9.00 18.12 -1.86
C ALA A 81 -8.24 17.79 -3.15
N CYS A 82 -7.85 16.54 -3.37
CA CYS A 82 -7.21 16.11 -4.61
C CYS A 82 -8.18 16.16 -5.79
N SER A 83 -9.40 15.66 -5.63
CA SER A 83 -10.44 15.72 -6.66
C SER A 83 -10.72 17.15 -7.14
N LYS A 84 -10.76 18.10 -6.20
CA LYS A 84 -10.97 19.54 -6.49
C LYS A 84 -9.73 20.29 -6.96
N GLY A 85 -8.54 19.67 -6.89
CA GLY A 85 -7.25 20.28 -7.26
C GLY A 85 -6.72 21.26 -6.21
N VAL A 86 -7.12 21.14 -4.95
CA VAL A 86 -6.52 21.89 -3.82
C VAL A 86 -5.09 21.41 -3.58
N VAL A 87 -4.85 20.11 -3.77
CA VAL A 87 -3.51 19.50 -3.88
C VAL A 87 -3.43 18.72 -5.18
N GLU A 88 -2.23 18.61 -5.72
CA GLU A 88 -2.01 17.96 -7.01
C GLU A 88 -1.96 16.44 -6.90
N ALA A 89 -1.50 15.91 -5.76
CA ALA A 89 -1.38 14.48 -5.52
C ALA A 89 -1.61 14.15 -4.04
N VAL A 90 -1.93 12.88 -3.73
CA VAL A 90 -2.06 12.38 -2.35
C VAL A 90 -1.64 10.92 -2.28
N GLY A 91 -0.73 10.59 -1.34
CA GLY A 91 -0.46 9.21 -0.95
C GLY A 91 -1.62 8.63 -0.15
N ASP A 92 -2.13 7.46 -0.59
CA ASP A 92 -3.36 6.92 -0.02
C ASP A 92 -3.45 5.38 -0.01
N TRP A 93 -4.49 4.92 0.70
CA TRP A 93 -4.98 3.56 0.65
C TRP A 93 -6.40 3.55 0.08
N PRO A 94 -6.65 2.90 -1.06
CA PRO A 94 -7.92 3.00 -1.79
C PRO A 94 -9.17 2.68 -0.97
N SER A 95 -9.13 1.68 -0.09
CA SER A 95 -10.32 1.28 0.67
C SER A 95 -10.77 2.31 1.73
N TYR A 96 -10.02 3.37 1.98
CA TYR A 96 -10.54 4.52 2.75
C TYR A 96 -11.75 5.17 2.08
N TRP A 97 -11.84 5.08 0.75
CA TRP A 97 -12.81 5.82 -0.07
C TRP A 97 -14.07 5.02 -0.42
N VAL A 98 -14.28 3.88 0.20
CA VAL A 98 -15.46 3.03 -0.04
C VAL A 98 -16.80 3.75 0.17
N SER A 99 -16.84 4.79 1.01
CA SER A 99 -18.00 5.66 1.17
C SER A 99 -18.24 6.61 0.00
N LYS A 100 -17.23 6.86 -0.84
CA LYS A 100 -17.35 7.68 -2.06
C LYS A 100 -17.87 6.85 -3.23
N ASP A 101 -17.35 5.63 -3.40
CA ASP A 101 -17.81 4.66 -4.40
C ASP A 101 -17.47 3.24 -3.93
N PRO A 102 -18.43 2.29 -4.00
CA PRO A 102 -18.18 0.89 -3.63
C PRO A 102 -17.01 0.24 -4.38
N ALA A 103 -16.64 0.73 -5.56
CA ALA A 103 -15.51 0.24 -6.35
C ALA A 103 -14.18 0.24 -5.58
N PHE A 104 -14.03 1.12 -4.59
CA PHE A 104 -12.81 1.21 -3.78
C PHE A 104 -12.66 0.08 -2.74
N ASP A 105 -13.69 -0.74 -2.48
CA ASP A 105 -13.67 -1.71 -1.37
C ASP A 105 -12.48 -2.69 -1.50
N PHE A 106 -12.34 -3.36 -2.65
CA PHE A 106 -11.29 -4.36 -2.85
C PHE A 106 -10.08 -3.87 -3.66
N LEU A 107 -9.99 -2.57 -3.90
CA LEU A 107 -8.79 -1.97 -4.48
C LEU A 107 -7.66 -1.80 -3.45
N GLY A 108 -7.96 -1.72 -2.16
CA GLY A 108 -6.97 -1.61 -1.10
C GLY A 108 -6.58 -2.95 -0.47
N SER A 109 -7.58 -3.77 -0.13
CA SER A 109 -7.40 -5.10 0.48
C SER A 109 -8.65 -5.95 0.29
N MET A 110 -8.50 -7.28 0.45
CA MET A 110 -9.59 -8.25 0.38
C MET A 110 -9.34 -9.35 1.41
N PRO A 111 -10.33 -9.71 2.22
CA PRO A 111 -10.21 -10.86 3.13
C PRO A 111 -9.91 -12.14 2.36
N TYR A 112 -8.97 -12.95 2.83
CA TYR A 112 -8.46 -14.17 2.16
C TYR A 112 -8.08 -13.97 0.69
N GLY A 113 -7.81 -12.71 0.28
CA GLY A 113 -7.60 -12.33 -1.10
C GLY A 113 -6.13 -12.22 -1.50
N PHE A 114 -5.79 -11.12 -2.12
CA PHE A 114 -4.50 -10.87 -2.71
C PHE A 114 -3.39 -10.70 -1.66
N THR A 115 -2.27 -11.39 -1.89
CA THR A 115 -0.99 -11.05 -1.28
C THR A 115 -0.40 -9.81 -1.95
N ASN A 116 0.72 -9.30 -1.41
CA ASN A 116 1.46 -8.20 -2.02
C ASN A 116 1.87 -8.48 -3.48
N MET A 117 2.35 -9.69 -3.77
CA MET A 117 2.72 -10.08 -5.14
C MET A 117 1.51 -10.20 -6.06
N ASP A 118 0.34 -10.63 -5.54
CA ASP A 118 -0.90 -10.66 -6.33
C ASP A 118 -1.34 -9.27 -6.74
N TYR A 119 -1.34 -8.30 -5.82
CA TYR A 119 -1.65 -6.92 -6.14
C TYR A 119 -0.73 -6.36 -7.22
N MET A 120 0.59 -6.58 -7.10
CA MET A 120 1.57 -6.12 -8.07
C MET A 120 1.37 -6.78 -9.43
N THR A 121 1.20 -8.11 -9.45
CA THR A 121 1.02 -8.88 -10.67
C THR A 121 -0.28 -8.51 -11.37
N TRP A 122 -1.40 -8.48 -10.63
CA TRP A 122 -2.71 -8.11 -11.17
C TRP A 122 -2.73 -6.67 -11.69
N TYR A 123 -2.14 -5.72 -10.95
CA TYR A 123 -2.08 -4.32 -11.36
C TYR A 123 -1.33 -4.15 -12.68
N TYR A 124 -0.12 -4.72 -12.80
CA TYR A 124 0.73 -4.46 -13.96
C TYR A 124 0.51 -5.40 -15.14
N GLN A 125 0.00 -6.62 -14.93
CA GLN A 125 -0.07 -7.66 -15.97
C GLN A 125 -1.49 -8.12 -16.31
N PHE A 126 -2.46 -7.90 -15.43
CA PHE A 126 -3.83 -8.38 -15.59
C PHE A 126 -4.88 -7.26 -15.67
N GLY A 127 -4.45 -6.06 -16.06
CA GLY A 127 -5.35 -4.94 -16.32
C GLY A 127 -5.84 -4.18 -15.09
N GLY A 128 -5.31 -4.47 -13.91
CA GLY A 128 -5.65 -3.77 -12.66
C GLY A 128 -5.46 -2.25 -12.76
N GLU A 129 -4.36 -1.78 -13.40
CA GLU A 129 -4.09 -0.35 -13.60
C GLU A 129 -5.27 0.39 -14.25
N ALA A 130 -5.90 -0.22 -15.27
CA ALA A 130 -7.04 0.37 -15.94
C ALA A 130 -8.26 0.48 -15.01
N LEU A 131 -8.49 -0.53 -14.17
CA LEU A 131 -9.61 -0.56 -13.23
C LEU A 131 -9.44 0.46 -12.08
N TYR A 132 -8.21 0.64 -11.56
CA TYR A 132 -7.93 1.74 -10.62
C TYR A 132 -8.20 3.09 -11.27
N ASN A 133 -7.72 3.30 -12.50
CA ASN A 133 -7.91 4.56 -13.21
C ASN A 133 -9.38 4.79 -13.61
N GLU A 134 -10.18 3.73 -13.81
CA GLU A 134 -11.63 3.86 -14.00
C GLU A 134 -12.32 4.31 -12.70
N ALA A 135 -11.91 3.76 -11.54
CA ALA A 135 -12.50 4.13 -10.24
C ALA A 135 -12.16 5.59 -9.86
N TYR A 136 -10.88 5.95 -9.86
CA TYR A 136 -10.44 7.31 -9.54
C TYR A 136 -10.86 8.34 -10.60
N GLY A 137 -10.97 7.91 -11.86
CA GLY A 137 -11.40 8.74 -13.00
C GLY A 137 -12.80 9.32 -12.82
N LYS A 138 -13.72 8.62 -12.15
CA LYS A 138 -15.06 9.14 -11.81
C LYS A 138 -15.01 10.42 -10.99
N PHE A 139 -13.90 10.64 -10.28
CA PHE A 139 -13.69 11.81 -9.43
C PHE A 139 -12.66 12.79 -10.00
N GLY A 140 -12.33 12.67 -11.30
CA GLY A 140 -11.36 13.53 -11.97
C GLY A 140 -9.93 13.33 -11.45
N MET A 141 -9.59 12.12 -11.05
CA MET A 141 -8.28 11.73 -10.56
C MET A 141 -7.73 10.53 -11.33
N ARG A 142 -6.45 10.30 -11.19
CA ARG A 142 -5.68 9.16 -11.69
C ARG A 142 -4.97 8.48 -10.53
N TYR A 143 -4.68 7.20 -10.67
CA TYR A 143 -3.94 6.43 -9.67
C TYR A 143 -2.66 5.86 -10.26
N LEU A 144 -1.58 5.92 -9.48
CA LEU A 144 -0.35 5.17 -9.73
C LEU A 144 -0.04 4.32 -8.49
N ASN A 145 0.28 3.06 -8.71
CA ASN A 145 0.68 2.13 -7.66
C ASN A 145 2.06 2.50 -7.11
N MET A 146 2.20 2.57 -5.79
CA MET A 146 3.46 2.74 -5.07
C MET A 146 3.78 1.55 -4.15
N GLY A 147 3.20 0.38 -4.43
CA GLY A 147 3.49 -0.87 -3.75
C GLY A 147 2.32 -1.46 -3.01
N ALA A 148 2.61 -2.51 -2.28
CA ALA A 148 1.71 -3.11 -1.32
C ALA A 148 2.49 -3.39 -0.03
N THR A 149 1.79 -3.38 1.10
CA THR A 149 2.40 -3.83 2.37
C THR A 149 2.69 -5.33 2.30
N THR A 150 3.52 -5.84 3.21
CA THR A 150 3.54 -7.29 3.51
C THR A 150 2.22 -7.69 4.19
N SER A 151 2.06 -8.96 4.54
CA SER A 151 0.93 -9.40 5.36
C SER A 151 0.79 -8.52 6.59
N GLU A 152 -0.41 -8.05 6.84
CA GLU A 152 -0.66 -7.22 8.01
C GLU A 152 -0.63 -8.03 9.30
N SER A 153 -0.51 -7.35 10.43
CA SER A 153 -0.33 -8.00 11.73
C SER A 153 -1.55 -8.80 12.18
N GLY A 154 -2.75 -8.36 11.82
CA GLY A 154 -3.97 -8.85 12.46
C GLY A 154 -4.36 -8.02 13.68
N PHE A 155 -5.34 -8.49 14.44
CA PHE A 155 -5.83 -7.75 15.60
C PHE A 155 -4.88 -7.80 16.79
N ARG A 156 -4.70 -6.66 17.43
CA ARG A 156 -3.98 -6.52 18.69
C ARG A 156 -4.94 -6.04 19.77
N THR A 157 -4.92 -6.70 20.92
CA THR A 157 -5.79 -6.40 22.05
C THR A 157 -5.01 -6.09 23.30
N THR A 158 -5.65 -5.32 24.21
CA THR A 158 -5.06 -4.94 25.50
C THR A 158 -5.02 -6.13 26.47
N GLU A 159 -4.23 -6.03 27.53
CA GLU A 159 -4.20 -7.04 28.62
C GLU A 159 -5.58 -7.21 29.25
N LYS A 160 -6.29 -6.11 29.49
CA LYS A 160 -7.66 -6.11 30.03
C LYS A 160 -8.65 -6.82 29.13
N THR A 161 -8.52 -6.65 27.82
CA THR A 161 -9.43 -7.24 26.82
C THR A 161 -9.21 -8.75 26.67
N GLY A 162 -7.98 -9.22 26.89
CA GLY A 162 -7.59 -10.60 26.67
C GLY A 162 -7.33 -10.94 25.19
N PRO A 163 -6.85 -12.15 24.91
CA PRO A 163 -6.53 -12.59 23.55
C PRO A 163 -7.76 -12.90 22.71
N ILE A 164 -7.61 -12.86 21.38
CA ILE A 164 -8.58 -13.40 20.43
C ILE A 164 -7.99 -14.71 19.88
N ARG A 165 -8.52 -15.85 20.33
CA ARG A 165 -8.11 -17.22 19.94
C ARG A 165 -9.15 -17.91 19.06
N THR A 166 -10.41 -17.54 19.26
CA THR A 166 -11.57 -18.10 18.59
C THR A 166 -12.52 -17.02 18.15
N LEU A 167 -13.52 -17.35 17.32
CA LEU A 167 -14.54 -16.39 16.87
C LEU A 167 -15.39 -15.85 18.03
N ALA A 168 -15.60 -16.65 19.09
CA ALA A 168 -16.36 -16.24 20.26
C ALA A 168 -15.71 -15.05 21.00
N ASP A 169 -14.38 -14.92 20.89
CA ASP A 169 -13.65 -13.86 21.55
C ASP A 169 -13.89 -12.47 20.93
N TYR A 170 -14.45 -12.39 19.73
CA TYR A 170 -14.85 -11.11 19.12
C TYR A 170 -16.10 -10.51 19.75
N LYS A 171 -16.96 -11.36 20.34
CA LYS A 171 -18.25 -10.91 20.90
C LYS A 171 -18.08 -9.79 21.93
N GLY A 172 -18.80 -8.69 21.69
CA GLY A 172 -18.80 -7.51 22.56
C GLY A 172 -17.54 -6.66 22.52
N LYS A 173 -16.48 -7.07 21.79
CA LYS A 173 -15.26 -6.28 21.69
C LYS A 173 -15.41 -5.11 20.72
N LYS A 174 -14.95 -3.95 21.15
CA LYS A 174 -14.91 -2.72 20.36
C LYS A 174 -13.52 -2.56 19.75
N VAL A 175 -13.39 -2.90 18.48
CA VAL A 175 -12.09 -2.92 17.79
C VAL A 175 -12.08 -2.00 16.58
N ARG A 176 -10.94 -1.36 16.34
CA ARG A 176 -10.77 -0.51 15.17
C ARG A 176 -10.46 -1.35 13.93
N THR A 177 -11.20 -1.10 12.86
CA THR A 177 -10.85 -1.53 11.50
C THR A 177 -11.47 -0.58 10.47
N PRO A 178 -10.78 -0.19 9.39
CA PRO A 178 -11.33 0.70 8.37
C PRO A 178 -11.99 -0.05 7.20
N ALA A 179 -11.71 -1.35 7.05
CA ALA A 179 -12.14 -2.16 5.91
C ALA A 179 -13.60 -2.59 6.06
N ARG A 180 -14.42 -2.31 5.03
CA ARG A 180 -15.87 -2.57 5.07
C ARG A 180 -16.21 -4.05 5.22
N ALA A 181 -15.47 -4.94 4.53
CA ALA A 181 -15.63 -6.38 4.66
C ALA A 181 -15.38 -6.85 6.10
N THR A 182 -14.28 -6.39 6.70
CA THR A 182 -13.91 -6.72 8.09
C THR A 182 -14.95 -6.19 9.08
N ILE A 183 -15.46 -4.97 8.86
CA ILE A 183 -16.56 -4.40 9.67
C ILE A 183 -17.76 -5.35 9.64
N TRP A 184 -18.24 -5.72 8.46
CA TRP A 184 -19.40 -6.60 8.34
C TRP A 184 -19.18 -7.96 9.02
N ILE A 185 -18.01 -8.58 8.82
CA ILE A 185 -17.69 -9.88 9.42
C ILE A 185 -17.67 -9.76 10.96
N LEU A 186 -17.04 -8.74 11.52
CA LEU A 186 -17.00 -8.53 12.96
C LEU A 186 -18.39 -8.31 13.56
N GLU A 187 -19.29 -7.61 12.86
CA GLU A 187 -20.69 -7.45 13.26
C GLU A 187 -21.42 -8.81 13.30
N GLN A 188 -21.19 -9.70 12.32
CA GLN A 188 -21.75 -11.07 12.34
C GLN A 188 -21.25 -11.88 13.55
N LEU A 189 -20.04 -11.60 14.03
CA LEU A 189 -19.44 -12.24 15.20
C LEU A 189 -19.85 -11.56 16.53
N GLY A 190 -20.72 -10.54 16.49
CA GLY A 190 -21.18 -9.79 17.66
C GLY A 190 -20.13 -8.81 18.21
N GLY A 191 -19.13 -8.45 17.43
CA GLY A 191 -18.18 -7.39 17.73
C GLY A 191 -18.75 -6.00 17.43
N THR A 192 -18.05 -4.97 17.86
CA THR A 192 -18.38 -3.56 17.61
C THR A 192 -17.21 -2.88 16.87
N PRO A 193 -17.14 -2.97 15.54
CA PRO A 193 -16.07 -2.35 14.77
C PRO A 193 -16.22 -0.83 14.73
N VAL A 194 -15.07 -0.12 14.74
CA VAL A 194 -15.00 1.34 14.68
C VAL A 194 -14.06 1.77 13.58
N LYS A 195 -14.54 2.60 12.66
CA LYS A 195 -13.71 3.19 11.60
C LYS A 195 -13.10 4.51 12.10
N MET A 196 -11.76 4.59 12.08
CA MET A 196 -11.03 5.83 12.38
C MET A 196 -9.68 5.88 11.67
N PRO A 197 -9.11 7.10 11.46
CA PRO A 197 -7.75 7.26 10.93
C PRO A 197 -6.70 6.62 11.82
N GLY A 198 -5.59 6.14 11.20
CA GLY A 198 -4.49 5.47 11.92
C GLY A 198 -3.90 6.31 13.05
N GLY A 199 -3.70 7.60 12.83
CA GLY A 199 -3.11 8.52 13.83
C GLY A 199 -3.91 8.69 15.12
N GLU A 200 -5.16 8.21 15.18
CA GLU A 200 -6.03 8.32 16.37
C GLU A 200 -6.06 7.03 17.20
N ILE A 201 -5.52 5.92 16.68
CA ILE A 201 -5.66 4.58 17.27
C ILE A 201 -4.97 4.50 18.63
N TYR A 202 -3.72 4.97 18.72
CA TYR A 202 -2.91 4.87 19.94
C TYR A 202 -3.68 5.41 21.16
N LEU A 203 -4.13 6.65 21.07
CA LEU A 203 -4.88 7.30 22.18
C LEU A 203 -6.22 6.62 22.46
N ALA A 204 -6.89 6.09 21.43
CA ALA A 204 -8.19 5.42 21.63
C ALA A 204 -8.05 4.09 22.37
N VAL A 205 -7.00 3.31 22.09
CA VAL A 205 -6.68 2.06 22.80
C VAL A 205 -6.13 2.37 24.20
N GLU A 206 -5.17 3.28 24.34
CA GLU A 206 -4.58 3.69 25.62
C GLU A 206 -5.64 4.15 26.64
N ARG A 207 -6.62 4.94 26.19
CA ARG A 207 -7.72 5.45 27.03
C ARG A 207 -8.83 4.43 27.27
N GLY A 208 -8.73 3.23 26.72
CA GLY A 208 -9.74 2.19 26.82
C GLY A 208 -11.04 2.49 26.07
N THR A 209 -11.02 3.42 25.10
CA THR A 209 -12.15 3.68 24.20
C THR A 209 -12.33 2.54 23.21
N LEU A 210 -11.26 1.84 22.90
CA LEU A 210 -11.19 0.62 22.10
C LEU A 210 -10.60 -0.51 22.93
N ASP A 211 -11.09 -1.73 22.71
CA ASP A 211 -10.54 -2.97 23.29
C ASP A 211 -9.30 -3.45 22.54
N GLY A 212 -9.12 -2.98 21.30
CA GLY A 212 -8.00 -3.32 20.44
C GLY A 212 -8.12 -2.69 19.07
N ALA A 213 -7.15 -2.95 18.23
CA ALA A 213 -7.09 -2.43 16.88
C ALA A 213 -6.24 -3.32 15.97
N GLU A 214 -6.41 -3.14 14.67
CA GLU A 214 -5.44 -3.46 13.63
C GLU A 214 -4.99 -2.18 12.94
N PHE A 215 -3.84 -2.21 12.26
CA PHE A 215 -3.48 -1.08 11.43
C PHE A 215 -2.74 -1.48 10.16
N SER A 216 -1.56 -2.15 10.27
CA SER A 216 -0.76 -2.48 9.09
C SER A 216 0.22 -3.62 9.37
N ALA A 217 1.35 -3.64 8.66
CA ALA A 217 2.41 -4.61 8.82
C ALA A 217 3.13 -4.47 10.19
N PRO A 218 3.76 -5.54 10.72
CA PRO A 218 4.38 -5.53 12.04
C PRO A 218 5.36 -4.38 12.30
N GLY A 219 6.19 -4.00 11.31
CA GLY A 219 7.11 -2.86 11.44
C GLY A 219 6.39 -1.54 11.66
N ILE A 220 5.31 -1.31 10.91
CA ILE A 220 4.48 -0.11 11.04
C ILE A 220 3.75 -0.07 12.38
N ASP A 221 3.21 -1.21 12.83
CA ASP A 221 2.54 -1.32 14.12
C ASP A 221 3.50 -1.07 15.30
N TRP A 222 4.77 -1.49 15.15
CA TRP A 222 5.82 -1.16 16.10
C TRP A 222 6.05 0.35 16.22
N GLU A 223 6.17 1.04 15.08
CA GLU A 223 6.34 2.50 15.03
C GLU A 223 5.13 3.25 15.61
N MET A 224 3.93 2.68 15.52
CA MET A 224 2.73 3.22 16.14
C MET A 224 2.66 3.03 17.67
N GLY A 225 3.63 2.33 18.28
CA GLY A 225 3.65 2.09 19.72
C GLY A 225 2.69 0.99 20.18
N PHE A 226 2.22 0.11 19.30
CA PHE A 226 1.30 -0.96 19.71
C PHE A 226 1.86 -1.86 20.78
N ALA A 227 3.19 -2.06 20.84
CA ALA A 227 3.84 -2.83 21.89
C ALA A 227 3.67 -2.25 23.30
N GLU A 228 3.32 -0.96 23.41
CA GLU A 228 3.14 -0.27 24.69
C GLU A 228 1.69 -0.32 25.17
N ILE A 229 0.73 -0.40 24.23
CA ILE A 229 -0.71 -0.29 24.53
C ILE A 229 -1.47 -1.60 24.34
N THR A 230 -0.83 -2.65 23.76
CA THR A 230 -1.44 -3.96 23.54
C THR A 230 -0.59 -5.08 24.13
N LYS A 231 -1.23 -6.18 24.53
CA LYS A 231 -0.58 -7.35 25.10
C LYS A 231 -0.61 -8.55 24.16
N TYR A 232 -1.70 -8.71 23.43
CA TYR A 232 -1.96 -9.88 22.59
C TYR A 232 -1.97 -9.49 21.11
N TRP A 233 -1.40 -10.36 20.30
CA TRP A 233 -1.32 -10.21 18.85
C TRP A 233 -1.89 -11.47 18.19
N SER A 234 -3.10 -11.36 17.63
CA SER A 234 -3.83 -12.47 16.99
C SER A 234 -3.43 -12.62 15.53
N VAL A 235 -2.97 -13.81 15.16
CA VAL A 235 -2.49 -14.18 13.82
C VAL A 235 -3.20 -15.43 13.30
N PRO A 236 -3.23 -15.68 11.96
CA PRO A 236 -2.79 -14.80 10.89
C PRO A 236 -3.77 -13.64 10.66
N CYS A 237 -3.32 -12.62 9.93
CA CYS A 237 -4.22 -11.57 9.42
C CYS A 237 -5.05 -12.11 8.27
N TRP A 238 -6.27 -12.53 8.56
CA TRP A 238 -7.19 -13.12 7.58
C TRP A 238 -7.88 -12.08 6.70
N PHE A 239 -8.00 -10.84 7.18
CA PHE A 239 -8.79 -9.78 6.52
C PHE A 239 -7.97 -8.91 5.57
N GLN A 240 -6.66 -8.80 5.78
CA GLN A 240 -5.74 -8.01 4.96
C GLN A 240 -4.41 -8.74 4.74
N PRO A 241 -4.38 -9.79 3.87
CA PRO A 241 -3.13 -10.47 3.52
C PRO A 241 -2.08 -9.53 2.92
N ALA A 242 -2.51 -8.42 2.36
CA ALA A 242 -1.73 -7.25 1.99
C ALA A 242 -2.63 -6.04 1.79
N SER A 243 -2.04 -4.84 1.84
CA SER A 243 -2.71 -3.57 1.50
C SER A 243 -2.00 -2.90 0.35
N GLN A 244 -2.75 -2.65 -0.73
CA GLN A 244 -2.27 -1.89 -1.89
C GLN A 244 -2.23 -0.41 -1.56
N VAL A 245 -1.07 0.22 -1.68
CA VAL A 245 -0.88 1.66 -1.47
C VAL A 245 -0.42 2.35 -2.75
N GLY A 246 -0.72 3.63 -2.88
CA GLY A 246 -0.36 4.37 -4.08
C GLY A 246 -0.57 5.86 -3.97
N VAL A 247 -0.59 6.53 -5.11
CA VAL A 247 -0.81 7.96 -5.20
C VAL A 247 -1.99 8.26 -6.11
N MET A 248 -3.01 8.93 -5.59
CA MET A 248 -4.03 9.57 -6.41
C MET A 248 -3.55 10.94 -6.84
N ILE A 249 -3.79 11.29 -8.10
CA ILE A 249 -3.30 12.50 -8.75
C ILE A 249 -4.47 13.21 -9.41
N ASN A 250 -4.61 14.51 -9.19
CA ASN A 250 -5.60 15.32 -9.88
C ASN A 250 -5.39 15.27 -11.41
N GLU A 251 -6.41 14.90 -12.17
CA GLU A 251 -6.31 14.68 -13.62
C GLU A 251 -5.96 15.94 -14.39
N LYS A 252 -6.38 17.13 -13.92
CA LYS A 252 -6.02 18.41 -14.55
C LYS A 252 -4.54 18.73 -14.31
N ALA A 253 -4.02 18.42 -13.12
CA ALA A 253 -2.60 18.58 -12.82
C ALA A 253 -1.75 17.61 -13.65
N TRP A 254 -2.18 16.36 -13.78
CA TRP A 254 -1.53 15.37 -14.63
C TRP A 254 -1.47 15.78 -16.11
N LYS A 255 -2.59 16.28 -16.68
CA LYS A 255 -2.67 16.70 -18.09
C LYS A 255 -1.82 17.92 -18.43
N LYS A 256 -1.43 18.72 -17.42
CA LYS A 256 -0.50 19.84 -17.61
C LYS A 256 0.96 19.42 -17.72
N LEU A 257 1.29 18.20 -17.30
CA LEU A 257 2.65 17.69 -17.40
C LEU A 257 3.00 17.32 -18.84
N SER A 258 4.24 17.56 -19.22
CA SER A 258 4.79 17.01 -20.45
C SER A 258 4.75 15.48 -20.45
N PRO A 259 4.70 14.81 -21.61
CA PRO A 259 4.77 13.34 -21.68
C PRO A 259 5.99 12.78 -20.97
N GLN A 260 7.11 13.50 -20.99
CA GLN A 260 8.33 13.13 -20.28
C GLN A 260 8.11 13.11 -18.77
N TYR A 261 7.50 14.15 -18.18
CA TYR A 261 7.26 14.20 -16.73
C TYR A 261 6.19 13.19 -16.29
N GLN A 262 5.21 12.91 -17.12
CA GLN A 262 4.26 11.82 -16.88
C GLN A 262 4.97 10.44 -16.87
N ALA A 263 5.93 10.21 -17.77
CA ALA A 263 6.74 8.99 -17.78
C ALA A 263 7.64 8.88 -16.54
N ILE A 264 8.26 9.99 -16.13
CA ILE A 264 9.07 10.08 -14.92
C ILE A 264 8.23 9.73 -13.68
N LEU A 265 7.03 10.30 -13.52
CA LEU A 265 6.15 9.98 -12.41
C LEU A 265 5.77 8.49 -12.36
N ARG A 266 5.41 7.89 -13.50
CA ARG A 266 5.13 6.44 -13.57
C ARG A 266 6.34 5.60 -13.17
N THR A 267 7.53 5.97 -13.64
CA THR A 267 8.78 5.26 -13.32
C THR A 267 9.13 5.41 -11.84
N ALA A 268 9.02 6.63 -11.30
CA ALA A 268 9.25 6.92 -9.90
C ALA A 268 8.30 6.15 -8.98
N ALA A 269 7.01 6.07 -9.33
CA ALA A 269 6.02 5.29 -8.59
C ALA A 269 6.36 3.79 -8.60
N ARG A 270 6.79 3.22 -9.73
CA ARG A 270 7.24 1.82 -9.82
C ARG A 270 8.50 1.56 -8.99
N ALA A 271 9.46 2.47 -9.01
CA ALA A 271 10.66 2.37 -8.16
C ALA A 271 10.29 2.44 -6.68
N ALA A 272 9.38 3.35 -6.30
CA ALA A 272 8.85 3.46 -4.95
C ALA A 272 8.12 2.20 -4.52
N ALA A 273 7.39 1.54 -5.43
CA ALA A 273 6.70 0.28 -5.14
C ALA A 273 7.66 -0.83 -4.73
N MET A 274 8.77 -0.99 -5.43
CA MET A 274 9.79 -2.01 -5.11
C MET A 274 10.51 -1.68 -3.80
N ASP A 275 10.86 -0.41 -3.57
CA ASP A 275 11.51 0.03 -2.33
C ASP A 275 10.58 -0.18 -1.13
N ALA A 276 9.30 0.19 -1.23
CA ALA A 276 8.33 0.04 -0.17
C ALA A 276 8.07 -1.44 0.16
N LEU A 277 7.84 -2.29 -0.86
CA LEU A 277 7.60 -3.71 -0.68
C LEU A 277 8.76 -4.40 0.07
N THR A 278 9.99 -4.20 -0.38
CA THR A 278 11.17 -4.83 0.22
C THR A 278 11.46 -4.29 1.63
N PHE A 279 11.18 -3.02 1.87
CA PHE A 279 11.30 -2.42 3.19
C PHE A 279 10.29 -3.02 4.16
N TYR A 280 9.01 -3.09 3.81
CA TYR A 280 7.98 -3.62 4.71
C TYR A 280 8.23 -5.08 5.07
N GLU A 281 8.70 -5.91 4.13
CA GLU A 281 9.08 -7.30 4.41
C GLU A 281 10.23 -7.37 5.41
N ALA A 282 11.33 -6.65 5.15
CA ALA A 282 12.51 -6.68 6.01
C ALA A 282 12.24 -6.10 7.40
N ASP A 283 11.49 -5.01 7.49
CA ASP A 283 11.19 -4.34 8.75
C ASP A 283 10.20 -5.13 9.60
N SER A 284 9.22 -5.78 8.97
CA SER A 284 8.27 -6.64 9.67
C SER A 284 8.94 -7.84 10.31
N GLY A 285 9.90 -8.48 9.63
CA GLY A 285 10.68 -9.57 10.20
C GLY A 285 11.43 -9.16 11.47
N ARG A 286 12.04 -7.96 11.43
CA ARG A 286 12.77 -7.42 12.62
C ARG A 286 11.82 -6.99 13.75
N ALA A 287 10.62 -6.53 13.41
CA ALA A 287 9.66 -6.04 14.40
C ALA A 287 9.07 -7.17 15.26
N ILE A 288 8.94 -8.38 14.72
CA ILE A 288 8.40 -9.53 15.45
C ILE A 288 9.22 -9.80 16.72
N GLU A 289 10.56 -9.85 16.61
CA GLU A 289 11.44 -10.07 17.77
C GLU A 289 11.25 -8.96 18.81
N LYS A 290 11.22 -7.71 18.39
CA LYS A 290 11.01 -6.54 19.28
C LYS A 290 9.69 -6.63 20.04
N PHE A 291 8.59 -7.05 19.39
CA PHE A 291 7.30 -7.25 20.04
C PHE A 291 7.37 -8.35 21.11
N ILE A 292 8.01 -9.48 20.80
CA ILE A 292 8.18 -10.61 21.73
C ILE A 292 9.04 -10.20 22.91
N GLU A 293 10.16 -9.53 22.70
CA GLU A 293 11.04 -8.99 23.74
C GLU A 293 10.32 -8.01 24.67
N LYS A 294 9.40 -7.19 24.09
CA LYS A 294 8.57 -6.26 24.86
C LYS A 294 7.44 -6.94 25.63
N GLY A 295 7.29 -8.27 25.45
CA GLY A 295 6.32 -9.10 26.16
C GLY A 295 4.97 -9.22 25.47
N THR A 296 4.89 -8.92 24.17
CA THR A 296 3.69 -9.23 23.37
C THR A 296 3.54 -10.73 23.20
N GLU A 297 2.34 -11.24 23.48
CA GLU A 297 1.98 -12.65 23.28
C GLU A 297 1.35 -12.82 21.89
N VAL A 298 2.02 -13.58 21.02
CA VAL A 298 1.48 -13.96 19.71
C VAL A 298 0.49 -15.11 19.88
N VAL A 299 -0.73 -14.90 19.45
CA VAL A 299 -1.88 -15.79 19.62
C VAL A 299 -2.36 -16.26 18.27
N LYS A 300 -2.41 -17.58 18.05
CA LYS A 300 -2.95 -18.14 16.83
C LYS A 300 -4.46 -18.36 16.96
N LEU A 301 -5.21 -17.94 15.93
CA LEU A 301 -6.59 -18.36 15.73
C LEU A 301 -6.60 -19.86 15.44
N ASP A 302 -7.61 -20.56 15.95
CA ASP A 302 -7.79 -21.98 15.64
C ASP A 302 -8.25 -22.21 14.19
N ASP A 303 -8.02 -23.42 13.67
CA ASP A 303 -8.32 -23.76 12.28
C ASP A 303 -9.83 -23.67 11.98
N ALA A 304 -10.69 -24.00 12.93
CA ALA A 304 -12.14 -23.91 12.77
C ALA A 304 -12.59 -22.45 12.64
N SER A 305 -12.00 -21.54 13.42
CA SER A 305 -12.20 -20.09 13.30
C SER A 305 -11.74 -19.58 11.95
N LEU A 306 -10.56 -19.99 11.50
CA LEU A 306 -10.04 -19.57 10.18
C LEU A 306 -10.94 -20.06 9.03
N GLN A 307 -11.41 -21.30 9.09
CA GLN A 307 -12.34 -21.82 8.10
C GLN A 307 -13.66 -21.03 8.08
N LYS A 308 -14.22 -20.72 9.25
CA LYS A 308 -15.48 -19.94 9.31
C LYS A 308 -15.29 -18.49 8.85
N LEU A 309 -14.14 -17.89 9.09
CA LEU A 309 -13.81 -16.56 8.58
C LEU A 309 -13.66 -16.53 7.05
N ASP A 310 -13.12 -17.60 6.46
CA ASP A 310 -13.09 -17.76 5.00
C ASP A 310 -14.50 -17.85 4.41
N GLU A 311 -15.38 -18.68 5.01
CA GLU A 311 -16.79 -18.76 4.62
C GLU A 311 -17.49 -17.40 4.70
N LEU A 312 -17.37 -16.67 5.83
CA LEU A 312 -17.98 -15.35 6.01
C LEU A 312 -17.41 -14.33 5.02
N SER A 313 -16.12 -14.43 4.69
CA SER A 313 -15.51 -13.58 3.65
C SER A 313 -16.14 -13.82 2.29
N GLY A 314 -16.34 -15.09 1.91
CA GLY A 314 -17.05 -15.47 0.69
C GLY A 314 -18.51 -15.00 0.67
N GLU A 315 -19.23 -15.15 1.79
CA GLU A 315 -20.61 -14.65 1.95
C GLU A 315 -20.68 -13.14 1.73
N TYR A 316 -19.79 -12.37 2.37
CA TYR A 316 -19.71 -10.91 2.18
C TYR A 316 -19.42 -10.53 0.72
N ILE A 317 -18.44 -11.18 0.10
CA ILE A 317 -18.02 -10.89 -1.29
C ILE A 317 -19.18 -11.11 -2.25
N ILE A 318 -19.91 -12.24 -2.11
CA ILE A 318 -21.06 -12.58 -2.95
C ILE A 318 -22.21 -11.59 -2.71
N MET A 319 -22.52 -11.27 -1.46
CA MET A 319 -23.54 -10.27 -1.10
C MET A 319 -23.21 -8.91 -1.71
N ALA A 320 -21.98 -8.43 -1.50
CA ALA A 320 -21.53 -7.16 -2.00
C ALA A 320 -21.55 -7.08 -3.55
N ALA A 321 -21.22 -8.18 -4.23
CA ALA A 321 -21.30 -8.25 -5.68
C ALA A 321 -22.72 -8.08 -6.20
N LYS A 322 -23.69 -8.74 -5.54
CA LYS A 322 -25.12 -8.66 -5.91
C LYS A 322 -25.71 -7.27 -5.66
N GLU A 323 -25.36 -6.66 -4.53
CA GLU A 323 -25.93 -5.37 -4.11
C GLU A 323 -25.36 -4.18 -4.87
N ARG A 324 -24.07 -4.20 -5.21
CA ARG A 324 -23.36 -3.00 -5.68
C ARG A 324 -23.20 -2.96 -7.19
N GLY A 325 -23.06 -4.12 -7.85
CA GLY A 325 -22.95 -4.21 -9.32
C GLY A 325 -21.87 -3.32 -9.94
N GLY A 326 -22.08 -2.92 -11.19
CA GLY A 326 -21.27 -1.89 -11.86
C GLY A 326 -19.76 -2.12 -11.84
N LEU A 327 -19.01 -1.06 -11.56
CA LEU A 327 -17.54 -1.10 -11.53
C LEU A 327 -17.02 -1.99 -10.39
N PHE A 328 -17.69 -2.02 -9.24
CA PHE A 328 -17.31 -2.93 -8.15
C PHE A 328 -17.32 -4.39 -8.62
N ALA A 329 -18.40 -4.85 -9.25
CA ALA A 329 -18.50 -6.22 -9.75
C ALA A 329 -17.48 -6.51 -10.88
N LYS A 330 -17.19 -5.51 -11.73
CA LYS A 330 -16.15 -5.62 -12.77
C LYS A 330 -14.76 -5.81 -12.17
N ILE A 331 -14.40 -5.06 -11.14
CA ILE A 331 -13.14 -5.19 -10.41
C ILE A 331 -13.05 -6.56 -9.76
N LEU A 332 -14.06 -6.94 -8.99
CA LEU A 332 -14.13 -8.23 -8.33
C LEU A 332 -13.98 -9.39 -9.33
N LYS A 333 -14.71 -9.36 -10.44
CA LYS A 333 -14.58 -10.37 -11.49
C LYS A 333 -13.17 -10.48 -12.02
N SER A 334 -12.51 -9.35 -12.30
CA SER A 334 -11.12 -9.33 -12.77
C SER A 334 -10.17 -9.96 -11.75
N GLN A 335 -10.35 -9.67 -10.44
CA GLN A 335 -9.56 -10.24 -9.37
C GLN A 335 -9.80 -11.77 -9.22
N MET A 336 -11.04 -12.21 -9.32
CA MET A 336 -11.38 -13.64 -9.25
C MET A 336 -10.84 -14.42 -10.45
N LEU A 337 -10.91 -13.86 -11.66
CA LEU A 337 -10.32 -14.47 -12.85
C LEU A 337 -8.80 -14.60 -12.72
N TYR A 338 -8.12 -13.59 -12.21
CA TYR A 338 -6.68 -13.66 -11.92
C TYR A 338 -6.37 -14.78 -10.92
N LEU A 339 -7.07 -14.86 -9.79
CA LEU A 339 -6.85 -15.90 -8.79
C LEU A 339 -7.08 -17.30 -9.36
N ASN A 340 -8.12 -17.47 -10.19
CA ASN A 340 -8.41 -18.74 -10.83
C ASN A 340 -7.36 -19.14 -11.87
N GLU A 341 -6.89 -18.21 -12.70
CA GLU A 341 -5.82 -18.46 -13.68
C GLU A 341 -4.47 -18.78 -13.01
N TYR A 342 -4.21 -18.16 -11.86
CA TYR A 342 -2.94 -18.32 -11.14
C TYR A 342 -2.93 -19.51 -10.17
N LYS A 343 -4.06 -20.20 -10.00
CA LYS A 343 -4.25 -21.28 -9.02
C LYS A 343 -3.26 -22.42 -9.22
N ASP A 344 -3.18 -22.95 -10.43
CA ASP A 344 -2.34 -24.13 -10.73
C ASP A 344 -0.86 -23.83 -10.47
N TRP A 345 -0.41 -22.61 -10.80
CA TRP A 345 0.95 -22.17 -10.49
C TRP A 345 1.22 -22.14 -8.98
N ARG A 346 0.28 -21.64 -8.19
CA ARG A 346 0.39 -21.64 -6.73
C ARG A 346 0.42 -23.05 -6.16
N ASP A 347 -0.43 -23.94 -6.65
CA ASP A 347 -0.47 -25.32 -6.23
C ASP A 347 0.86 -26.06 -6.58
N MET A 348 1.44 -25.79 -7.75
CA MET A 348 2.74 -26.33 -8.16
C MET A 348 3.89 -25.79 -7.32
N THR A 349 3.93 -24.49 -7.05
CA THR A 349 5.01 -23.88 -6.27
C THR A 349 4.89 -24.17 -4.78
N GLY A 350 3.68 -24.35 -4.26
CA GLY A 350 3.39 -24.78 -2.91
C GLY A 350 4.20 -24.01 -1.87
N LYS A 351 4.88 -24.75 -1.00
CA LYS A 351 5.71 -24.20 0.07
C LYS A 351 6.97 -23.47 -0.40
N PHE A 352 7.38 -23.60 -1.64
CA PHE A 352 8.50 -22.85 -2.22
C PHE A 352 8.09 -21.48 -2.75
N GLY A 353 6.82 -21.14 -2.66
CA GLY A 353 6.35 -19.78 -2.86
C GLY A 353 6.85 -18.84 -1.77
N PHE A 354 6.40 -17.60 -1.84
CA PHE A 354 6.80 -16.55 -0.91
C PHE A 354 6.52 -16.97 0.56
N GLY A 355 7.53 -16.89 1.42
CA GLY A 355 7.41 -17.22 2.85
C GLY A 355 7.88 -18.61 3.28
N PHE A 356 8.50 -19.39 2.36
CA PHE A 356 9.12 -20.65 2.76
C PHE A 356 10.45 -20.42 3.51
N HIS A 357 10.56 -21.02 4.71
CA HIS A 357 11.80 -21.05 5.47
C HIS A 357 12.38 -22.47 5.45
N PRO A 358 13.55 -22.69 4.81
CA PRO A 358 14.17 -24.01 4.73
C PRO A 358 14.61 -24.52 6.11
N SER A 359 14.37 -25.79 6.41
CA SER A 359 14.71 -26.39 7.70
C SER A 359 16.22 -26.53 7.97
N TYR A 360 17.05 -26.29 6.99
CA TYR A 360 18.50 -26.39 7.11
C TYR A 360 19.19 -25.05 7.48
N VAL A 361 18.46 -23.92 7.50
CA VAL A 361 19.05 -22.58 7.66
C VAL A 361 19.89 -22.49 8.93
N ASP A 362 19.34 -22.87 10.09
CA ASP A 362 20.06 -22.80 11.37
C ASP A 362 21.34 -23.66 11.39
N LYS A 363 21.28 -24.83 10.77
CA LYS A 363 22.45 -25.72 10.68
C LYS A 363 23.57 -25.13 9.81
N VAL A 364 23.20 -24.53 8.69
CA VAL A 364 24.16 -23.88 7.78
C VAL A 364 24.77 -22.66 8.45
N LEU A 365 23.99 -21.82 9.13
CA LEU A 365 24.50 -20.68 9.88
C LEU A 365 25.51 -21.10 10.94
N ALA A 366 25.18 -22.10 11.75
CA ALA A 366 26.09 -22.61 12.77
C ALA A 366 27.42 -23.15 12.21
N GLU A 367 27.42 -23.76 11.02
CA GLU A 367 28.67 -24.19 10.36
C GLU A 367 29.47 -23.02 9.80
N LEU A 368 28.82 -22.03 9.21
CA LEU A 368 29.46 -20.81 8.72
C LEU A 368 30.12 -20.01 9.86
N ASP A 369 29.46 -19.91 11.02
CA ASP A 369 30.01 -19.27 12.21
C ASP A 369 31.27 -19.97 12.70
N LYS A 370 31.28 -21.34 12.73
CA LYS A 370 32.46 -22.13 13.07
C LYS A 370 33.62 -21.92 12.10
N MET A 371 33.30 -21.61 10.85
CA MET A 371 34.30 -21.33 9.80
C MET A 371 34.82 -19.88 9.88
N GLY A 372 34.29 -19.04 10.78
CA GLY A 372 34.65 -17.63 10.91
C GLY A 372 34.18 -16.75 9.73
N VAL A 373 33.14 -17.16 9.03
CA VAL A 373 32.53 -16.35 7.96
C VAL A 373 31.73 -15.24 8.62
N GLN A 374 32.11 -13.99 8.29
CA GLN A 374 31.38 -12.77 8.74
C GLN A 374 30.36 -12.33 7.72
#